data_23951d128821589cbd7a3e27e506d937
#
_entry.id   23951d128821589cbd7a3e27e506d937
#
_cell.length_a   1.000
_cell.length_b   1.000
_cell.length_c   1.000
_cell.angle_alpha   90.00
_cell.angle_beta   90.00
_cell.angle_gamma   90.00
#
_symmetry.space_group_name_H-M   'P 1'
#
loop_
_entity.id
_entity.type
_entity.pdbx_description
1 polymer ?
#
loop_
_entity_poly.entity_id
_entity_poly.type
_entity_poly.pdbx_seq_one_letter_code
_entity_poly.pdbx_strand_id
1 'polypeptide(L)'
;MAFVPFDDRDGWIWFDGDFVPWREAKTHVLTHGLHYGSSVFEGERMYGGEIFKLTAHSQRLKRSAELLDFEIPYSVAEIDAACKETCARNGLTDCYIRPVAYLGAEQLSVSSLNSKVHLAIAAWEWPSYFDPEVKKKGIALEWAKWRRPDPATAPSTAKAAGLYMICTMSKTAAEKRGFNDALMLDWRGYVAEATGANVFFVRDGVLHTPRVDHILDGITRQTVIEMAKARGVEVVVRDILPEELGDFSECFLTGSAAEVTPVGQVGDHRFTPGELSLSLMDDYGKLVRGQL
;
A
#
# COMPACT_ATOMS: atom_id res chain seq x y z
N MET A 1 17.54 -18.50 -0.08
CA MET A 1 18.61 -17.48 0.07
C MET A 1 18.58 -16.95 1.49
N ALA A 2 19.73 -16.61 2.07
CA ALA A 2 19.74 -15.95 3.38
C ALA A 2 19.06 -14.58 3.27
N PHE A 3 18.29 -14.19 4.28
CA PHE A 3 17.67 -12.86 4.36
C PHE A 3 18.78 -11.80 4.42
N VAL A 4 18.80 -10.88 3.46
CA VAL A 4 19.70 -9.73 3.47
C VAL A 4 18.97 -8.57 4.14
N PRO A 5 19.47 -8.03 5.27
CA PRO A 5 18.86 -6.88 5.94
C PRO A 5 18.70 -5.69 4.98
N PHE A 6 17.65 -4.88 5.19
CA PHE A 6 17.40 -3.73 4.34
C PHE A 6 18.44 -2.62 4.47
N ASP A 7 19.12 -2.53 5.59
CA ASP A 7 20.18 -1.55 5.85
C ASP A 7 21.56 -2.00 5.36
N ASP A 8 21.71 -3.27 4.98
CA ASP A 8 22.98 -3.86 4.52
C ASP A 8 22.89 -4.38 3.07
N ARG A 9 22.61 -3.48 2.14
CA ARG A 9 22.55 -3.75 0.70
C ARG A 9 23.52 -2.89 -0.06
N ASP A 10 23.90 -3.32 -1.25
CA ASP A 10 24.65 -2.50 -2.21
C ASP A 10 23.68 -1.67 -3.05
N GLY A 11 24.18 -0.55 -3.61
CA GLY A 11 23.42 0.33 -4.48
C GLY A 11 23.30 1.74 -3.96
N TRP A 12 22.28 2.43 -4.45
CA TRP A 12 22.09 3.87 -4.26
C TRP A 12 20.66 4.17 -3.79
N ILE A 13 20.55 5.14 -2.91
CA ILE A 13 19.28 5.77 -2.52
C ILE A 13 19.33 7.23 -2.95
N TRP A 14 18.29 7.70 -3.62
CA TRP A 14 18.10 9.12 -3.85
C TRP A 14 17.66 9.77 -2.53
N PHE A 15 18.33 10.85 -2.11
CA PHE A 15 18.12 11.48 -0.82
C PHE A 15 18.29 13.00 -0.97
N ASP A 16 17.21 13.78 -0.81
CA ASP A 16 17.19 15.25 -0.83
C ASP A 16 17.88 15.88 -2.05
N GLY A 17 17.75 15.29 -3.23
CA GLY A 17 18.32 15.81 -4.48
C GLY A 17 19.58 15.10 -4.95
N ASP A 18 20.23 14.31 -4.10
CA ASP A 18 21.47 13.62 -4.40
C ASP A 18 21.35 12.09 -4.26
N PHE A 19 22.28 11.35 -4.86
CA PHE A 19 22.40 9.91 -4.64
C PHE A 19 23.45 9.62 -3.58
N VAL A 20 23.06 8.91 -2.53
CA VAL A 20 23.97 8.43 -1.48
C VAL A 20 24.13 6.91 -1.57
N PRO A 21 25.30 6.35 -1.18
CA PRO A 21 25.46 4.90 -1.04
C PRO A 21 24.39 4.34 -0.10
N TRP A 22 23.86 3.16 -0.42
CA TRP A 22 22.74 2.56 0.34
C TRP A 22 22.97 2.54 1.85
N ARG A 23 24.16 2.12 2.31
CA ARG A 23 24.50 2.01 3.74
C ARG A 23 24.68 3.37 4.44
N GLU A 24 24.79 4.45 3.68
CA GLU A 24 24.96 5.83 4.20
C GLU A 24 23.63 6.59 4.28
N ALA A 25 22.55 6.07 3.69
CA ALA A 25 21.21 6.65 3.77
C ALA A 25 20.63 6.49 5.20
N LYS A 26 21.09 7.34 6.13
CA LYS A 26 20.76 7.31 7.55
C LYS A 26 20.07 8.60 7.98
N THR A 27 19.21 8.49 8.99
CA THR A 27 18.59 9.63 9.63
C THR A 27 18.98 9.70 11.09
N HIS A 28 18.95 10.90 11.67
CA HIS A 28 19.27 11.10 13.07
C HIS A 28 18.21 10.51 13.99
N VAL A 29 18.59 9.98 15.16
CA VAL A 29 17.65 9.36 16.12
C VAL A 29 16.60 10.34 16.66
N LEU A 30 16.85 11.66 16.63
CA LEU A 30 15.91 12.69 17.02
C LEU A 30 15.06 13.22 15.84
N THR A 31 14.99 12.49 14.72
CA THR A 31 14.12 12.83 13.60
C THR A 31 12.66 12.88 14.05
N HIS A 32 12.00 14.00 13.79
CA HIS A 32 10.60 14.25 14.16
C HIS A 32 9.66 13.15 13.68
N GLY A 33 9.85 12.68 12.44
CA GLY A 33 9.08 11.58 11.87
C GLY A 33 9.16 10.27 12.67
N LEU A 34 10.28 9.97 13.34
CA LEU A 34 10.44 8.79 14.19
C LEU A 34 9.68 8.91 15.52
N HIS A 35 9.56 10.11 16.07
CA HIS A 35 8.95 10.34 17.39
C HIS A 35 7.45 10.62 17.31
N TYR A 36 7.01 11.35 16.27
CA TYR A 36 5.64 11.86 16.17
C TYR A 36 4.87 11.34 14.97
N GLY A 37 5.47 10.43 14.16
CA GLY A 37 4.80 9.83 13.01
C GLY A 37 4.58 10.78 11.83
N SER A 38 5.23 11.96 11.80
CA SER A 38 5.15 12.96 10.75
C SER A 38 5.96 12.54 9.52
N SER A 39 5.45 11.52 8.85
CA SER A 39 6.03 10.89 7.68
C SER A 39 4.93 10.31 6.80
N VAL A 40 5.10 10.44 5.48
CA VAL A 40 4.25 9.82 4.46
C VAL A 40 5.11 9.01 3.51
N PHE A 41 4.54 7.99 2.89
CA PHE A 41 5.31 7.16 1.97
C PHE A 41 4.47 6.62 0.83
N GLU A 42 5.14 6.19 -0.22
CA GLU A 42 4.53 5.45 -1.31
C GLU A 42 5.10 4.04 -1.44
N GLY A 43 4.39 3.23 -2.18
CA GLY A 43 4.83 1.91 -2.59
C GLY A 43 4.43 1.68 -4.02
N GLU A 44 5.42 1.62 -4.90
CA GLU A 44 5.26 1.53 -6.34
C GLU A 44 5.90 0.27 -6.87
N ARG A 45 5.50 -0.16 -8.04
CA ARG A 45 6.07 -1.31 -8.72
C ARG A 45 6.52 -0.94 -10.13
N MET A 46 7.73 -1.37 -10.46
CA MET A 46 8.26 -1.40 -11.82
C MET A 46 8.10 -2.81 -12.39
N TYR A 47 7.66 -2.91 -13.64
CA TYR A 47 7.49 -4.14 -14.38
C TYR A 47 8.13 -3.98 -15.77
N GLY A 48 9.14 -4.78 -16.08
CA GLY A 48 9.81 -4.71 -17.38
C GLY A 48 10.38 -3.33 -17.71
N GLY A 49 10.83 -2.55 -16.72
CA GLY A 49 11.40 -1.22 -16.90
C GLY A 49 10.40 -0.06 -16.81
N GLU A 50 9.09 -0.32 -16.69
CA GLU A 50 8.06 0.73 -16.57
C GLU A 50 7.45 0.75 -15.17
N ILE A 51 7.39 1.93 -14.54
CA ILE A 51 6.75 2.11 -13.22
C ILE A 51 5.26 2.34 -13.43
N PHE A 52 4.45 1.41 -12.94
CA PHE A 52 3.00 1.45 -13.13
C PHE A 52 2.35 2.63 -12.40
N LYS A 53 1.62 3.48 -13.13
CA LYS A 53 0.91 4.68 -12.62
C LYS A 53 1.79 5.59 -11.74
N LEU A 54 3.08 5.77 -12.08
CA LEU A 54 4.09 6.54 -11.34
C LEU A 54 3.56 7.92 -10.91
N THR A 55 3.09 8.73 -11.86
CA THR A 55 2.62 10.09 -11.58
C THR A 55 1.45 10.13 -10.57
N ALA A 56 0.55 9.13 -10.61
CA ALA A 56 -0.53 9.02 -9.64
C ALA A 56 0.01 8.73 -8.22
N HIS A 57 1.07 7.94 -8.10
CA HIS A 57 1.76 7.71 -6.84
C HIS A 57 2.44 8.97 -6.29
N SER A 58 3.18 9.69 -7.12
CA SER A 58 3.82 10.96 -6.74
C SER A 58 2.81 12.04 -6.31
N GLN A 59 1.68 12.14 -7.03
CA GLN A 59 0.57 13.01 -6.64
C GLN A 59 -0.01 12.62 -5.28
N ARG A 60 -0.21 11.31 -5.02
CA ARG A 60 -0.75 10.84 -3.74
C ARG A 60 0.25 11.03 -2.60
N LEU A 61 1.56 10.89 -2.85
CA LEU A 61 2.59 11.22 -1.87
C LEU A 61 2.48 12.67 -1.41
N LYS A 62 2.40 13.63 -2.36
CA LYS A 62 2.22 15.06 -2.04
C LYS A 62 0.89 15.30 -1.32
N ARG A 63 -0.20 14.70 -1.80
CA ARG A 63 -1.51 14.81 -1.14
C ARG A 63 -1.50 14.27 0.29
N SER A 64 -0.79 13.18 0.55
CA SER A 64 -0.63 12.63 1.91
C SER A 64 0.16 13.56 2.83
N ALA A 65 1.18 14.25 2.31
CA ALA A 65 1.94 15.27 3.04
C ALA A 65 1.09 16.49 3.40
N GLU A 66 0.30 17.00 2.42
CA GLU A 66 -0.64 18.09 2.63
C GLU A 66 -1.67 17.79 3.74
N LEU A 67 -2.16 16.53 3.80
CA LEU A 67 -3.08 16.07 4.85
C LEU A 67 -2.42 16.02 6.24
N LEU A 68 -1.09 16.04 6.33
CA LEU A 68 -0.30 16.13 7.54
C LEU A 68 0.30 17.53 7.77
N ASP A 69 -0.21 18.54 7.07
CA ASP A 69 0.20 19.95 7.16
C ASP A 69 1.70 20.19 6.87
N PHE A 70 2.29 19.42 5.93
CA PHE A 70 3.62 19.74 5.41
C PHE A 70 3.71 19.61 3.88
N GLU A 71 4.62 20.36 3.28
CA GLU A 71 4.83 20.40 1.82
C GLU A 71 6.16 19.74 1.44
N ILE A 72 6.11 18.78 0.51
CA ILE A 72 7.30 18.17 -0.08
C ILE A 72 7.92 19.17 -1.06
N PRO A 73 9.21 19.59 -0.90
CA PRO A 73 9.83 20.67 -1.67
C PRO A 73 10.24 20.25 -3.10
N TYR A 74 9.58 19.24 -3.65
CA TYR A 74 9.78 18.74 -5.02
C TYR A 74 8.45 18.68 -5.74
N SER A 75 8.47 19.03 -7.03
CA SER A 75 7.32 18.86 -7.92
C SER A 75 7.06 17.37 -8.19
N VAL A 76 5.87 17.05 -8.67
CA VAL A 76 5.52 15.67 -9.10
C VAL A 76 6.49 15.18 -10.19
N ALA A 77 6.86 16.05 -11.14
CA ALA A 77 7.79 15.69 -12.22
C ALA A 77 9.21 15.37 -11.69
N GLU A 78 9.69 16.11 -10.68
CA GLU A 78 10.99 15.84 -10.06
C GLU A 78 10.97 14.51 -9.27
N ILE A 79 9.87 14.23 -8.55
CA ILE A 79 9.70 12.94 -7.86
C ILE A 79 9.65 11.79 -8.86
N ASP A 80 8.88 11.92 -9.96
CA ASP A 80 8.80 10.93 -11.03
C ASP A 80 10.19 10.65 -11.65
N ALA A 81 10.95 11.70 -11.92
CA ALA A 81 12.31 11.59 -12.45
C ALA A 81 13.25 10.88 -11.47
N ALA A 82 13.20 11.27 -10.19
CA ALA A 82 14.01 10.66 -9.14
C ALA A 82 13.69 9.16 -8.94
N CYS A 83 12.42 8.75 -9.01
CA CYS A 83 12.03 7.33 -8.96
C CYS A 83 12.63 6.54 -10.14
N LYS A 84 12.51 7.06 -11.37
CA LYS A 84 13.07 6.42 -12.56
C LYS A 84 14.60 6.31 -12.49
N GLU A 85 15.26 7.40 -12.10
CA GLU A 85 16.71 7.43 -11.98
C GLU A 85 17.22 6.50 -10.88
N THR A 86 16.49 6.40 -9.76
CA THR A 86 16.81 5.44 -8.68
C THR A 86 16.80 4.00 -9.20
N CYS A 87 15.78 3.62 -9.99
CA CYS A 87 15.71 2.30 -10.59
C CYS A 87 16.87 2.08 -11.59
N ALA A 88 17.10 3.02 -12.50
CA ALA A 88 18.14 2.93 -13.51
C ALA A 88 19.54 2.81 -12.89
N ARG A 89 19.84 3.63 -11.86
CA ARG A 89 21.14 3.62 -11.18
C ARG A 89 21.43 2.34 -10.42
N ASN A 90 20.38 1.64 -9.99
CA ASN A 90 20.49 0.32 -9.35
C ASN A 90 20.35 -0.85 -10.35
N GLY A 91 20.21 -0.59 -11.66
CA GLY A 91 20.10 -1.63 -12.69
C GLY A 91 18.81 -2.45 -12.60
N LEU A 92 17.74 -1.90 -12.05
CA LEU A 92 16.49 -2.60 -11.78
C LEU A 92 15.48 -2.43 -12.93
N THR A 93 14.84 -3.54 -13.31
CA THR A 93 13.75 -3.58 -14.31
C THR A 93 12.44 -4.14 -13.75
N ASP A 94 12.53 -4.91 -12.67
CA ASP A 94 11.39 -5.43 -11.89
C ASP A 94 11.67 -5.20 -10.41
N CYS A 95 11.00 -4.22 -9.81
CA CYS A 95 11.35 -3.81 -8.46
C CYS A 95 10.19 -3.17 -7.71
N TYR A 96 10.38 -3.03 -6.42
CA TYR A 96 9.55 -2.19 -5.55
C TYR A 96 10.28 -0.87 -5.29
N ILE A 97 9.55 0.24 -5.34
CA ILE A 97 10.07 1.57 -5.09
C ILE A 97 9.35 2.15 -3.87
N ARG A 98 10.12 2.76 -2.99
CA ARG A 98 9.68 3.33 -1.71
C ARG A 98 10.10 4.79 -1.58
N PRO A 99 9.34 5.73 -2.13
CA PRO A 99 9.44 7.13 -1.72
C PRO A 99 8.95 7.30 -0.28
N VAL A 100 9.68 8.07 0.53
CA VAL A 100 9.30 8.44 1.89
C VAL A 100 9.67 9.89 2.15
N ALA A 101 8.68 10.71 2.53
CA ALA A 101 8.89 12.07 2.96
C ALA A 101 8.60 12.20 4.46
N TYR A 102 9.44 12.93 5.18
CA TYR A 102 9.35 13.04 6.63
C TYR A 102 9.94 14.35 7.15
N LEU A 103 9.48 14.77 8.32
CA LEU A 103 10.06 15.90 9.04
C LEU A 103 11.33 15.48 9.77
N GLY A 104 12.40 16.25 9.57
CA GLY A 104 13.76 15.96 10.00
C GLY A 104 14.04 16.20 11.49
N ALA A 105 15.31 16.39 11.81
CA ALA A 105 15.82 16.52 13.18
C ALA A 105 16.23 17.96 13.55
N GLU A 106 15.84 18.95 12.76
CA GLU A 106 16.19 20.37 12.98
C GLU A 106 15.53 20.93 14.23
N GLN A 107 14.38 20.36 14.60
CA GLN A 107 13.68 20.66 15.85
C GLN A 107 13.03 19.40 16.41
N LEU A 108 13.10 19.19 17.71
CA LEU A 108 12.36 18.17 18.42
C LEU A 108 11.37 18.81 19.39
N SER A 109 10.14 18.98 18.94
CA SER A 109 8.99 19.39 19.75
C SER A 109 7.72 18.86 19.06
N VAL A 110 6.55 18.90 19.72
CA VAL A 110 5.27 18.55 19.06
C VAL A 110 4.98 19.49 17.89
N SER A 111 5.37 20.77 18.01
CA SER A 111 5.30 21.72 16.88
C SER A 111 6.42 21.44 15.87
N SER A 112 6.06 21.39 14.60
CA SER A 112 6.96 21.10 13.48
C SER A 112 7.42 22.34 12.70
N LEU A 113 7.11 23.54 13.18
CA LEU A 113 7.27 24.79 12.44
C LEU A 113 8.70 25.06 11.90
N ASN A 114 9.72 24.56 12.57
CA ASN A 114 11.12 24.74 12.17
C ASN A 114 11.76 23.42 11.67
N SER A 115 10.99 22.37 11.50
CA SER A 115 11.49 21.12 10.91
C SER A 115 11.57 21.25 9.40
N LYS A 116 12.61 20.68 8.80
CA LYS A 116 12.71 20.55 7.33
C LYS A 116 12.03 19.27 6.88
N VAL A 117 11.54 19.31 5.66
CA VAL A 117 11.01 18.12 4.98
C VAL A 117 12.14 17.46 4.21
N HIS A 118 12.35 16.18 4.46
CA HIS A 118 13.29 15.32 3.75
C HIS A 118 12.53 14.34 2.86
N LEU A 119 13.10 14.01 1.70
CA LEU A 119 12.58 12.99 0.79
C LEU A 119 13.68 11.99 0.46
N ALA A 120 13.41 10.71 0.69
CA ALA A 120 14.27 9.61 0.26
C ALA A 120 13.50 8.65 -0.65
N ILE A 121 14.17 8.10 -1.66
CA ILE A 121 13.60 7.13 -2.61
C ILE A 121 14.56 5.94 -2.70
N ALA A 122 14.11 4.79 -2.21
CA ALA A 122 14.82 3.52 -2.32
C ALA A 122 14.10 2.59 -3.30
N ALA A 123 14.86 1.76 -4.03
CA ALA A 123 14.30 0.73 -4.90
C ALA A 123 15.09 -0.58 -4.75
N TRP A 124 14.39 -1.70 -4.77
CA TRP A 124 15.02 -3.03 -4.64
C TRP A 124 14.22 -4.10 -5.38
N GLU A 125 14.89 -5.16 -5.78
CA GLU A 125 14.23 -6.33 -6.36
C GLU A 125 13.10 -6.83 -5.45
N TRP A 126 11.94 -7.08 -6.05
CA TRP A 126 10.78 -7.52 -5.32
C TRP A 126 10.11 -8.72 -5.99
N PRO A 127 10.28 -9.91 -5.45
CA PRO A 127 9.50 -11.08 -5.88
C PRO A 127 8.03 -10.91 -5.51
N SER A 128 7.19 -11.88 -5.83
CA SER A 128 5.78 -11.87 -5.41
C SER A 128 5.65 -11.69 -3.90
N TYR A 129 4.70 -10.83 -3.47
CA TYR A 129 4.43 -10.56 -2.06
C TYR A 129 3.92 -11.80 -1.30
N PHE A 130 3.12 -12.61 -1.97
CA PHE A 130 2.67 -13.90 -1.49
C PHE A 130 3.20 -15.02 -2.37
N ASP A 131 3.40 -16.21 -1.80
CA ASP A 131 3.71 -17.41 -2.57
C ASP A 131 2.65 -17.63 -3.68
N PRO A 132 3.04 -17.86 -4.94
CA PRO A 132 2.11 -17.99 -6.06
C PRO A 132 1.06 -19.10 -5.87
N GLU A 133 1.41 -20.23 -5.25
CA GLU A 133 0.48 -21.34 -5.01
C GLU A 133 -0.50 -21.00 -3.87
N VAL A 134 -0.02 -20.29 -2.83
CA VAL A 134 -0.89 -19.76 -1.77
C VAL A 134 -1.84 -18.71 -2.34
N LYS A 135 -1.34 -17.84 -3.21
CA LYS A 135 -2.14 -16.79 -3.88
C LYS A 135 -3.28 -17.39 -4.71
N LYS A 136 -3.02 -18.46 -5.48
CA LYS A 136 -4.06 -19.14 -6.28
C LYS A 136 -5.14 -19.83 -5.44
N LYS A 137 -4.76 -20.37 -4.28
CA LYS A 137 -5.70 -21.01 -3.34
C LYS A 137 -6.50 -20.00 -2.51
N GLY A 138 -6.08 -18.76 -2.50
CA GLY A 138 -6.58 -17.69 -1.65
C GLY A 138 -5.91 -17.66 -0.28
N ILE A 139 -5.45 -16.47 0.10
CA ILE A 139 -4.82 -16.22 1.40
C ILE A 139 -5.85 -16.23 2.54
N ALA A 140 -5.39 -16.45 3.77
CA ALA A 140 -6.21 -16.41 4.96
C ALA A 140 -6.00 -15.11 5.75
N LEU A 141 -7.10 -14.42 6.07
CA LEU A 141 -7.12 -13.21 6.88
C LEU A 141 -7.76 -13.48 8.24
N GLU A 142 -7.22 -12.87 9.28
CA GLU A 142 -7.84 -12.79 10.58
C GLU A 142 -8.59 -11.47 10.76
N TRP A 143 -9.54 -11.40 11.66
CA TRP A 143 -10.09 -10.13 12.09
C TRP A 143 -9.06 -9.35 12.92
N ALA A 144 -8.76 -8.12 12.52
CA ALA A 144 -7.88 -7.25 13.28
C ALA A 144 -8.53 -6.81 14.59
N LYS A 145 -7.74 -6.76 15.65
CA LYS A 145 -8.16 -6.13 16.92
C LYS A 145 -8.35 -4.62 16.78
N TRP A 146 -7.48 -3.97 16.01
CA TRP A 146 -7.45 -2.52 15.85
C TRP A 146 -8.33 -2.11 14.67
N ARG A 147 -9.00 -0.97 14.83
CA ARG A 147 -9.89 -0.40 13.80
C ARG A 147 -9.22 0.77 13.09
N ARG A 148 -9.64 1.02 11.86
CA ARG A 148 -9.28 2.26 11.16
C ARG A 148 -9.92 3.44 11.89
N PRO A 149 -9.16 4.54 12.13
CA PRO A 149 -9.64 5.66 12.91
C PRO A 149 -10.74 6.44 12.18
N ASP A 150 -11.56 7.11 12.97
CA ASP A 150 -12.48 8.15 12.48
C ASP A 150 -11.66 9.27 11.80
N PRO A 151 -12.08 9.76 10.61
CA PRO A 151 -11.43 10.89 9.94
C PRO A 151 -11.30 12.16 10.80
N ALA A 152 -12.14 12.34 11.80
CA ALA A 152 -12.02 13.42 12.78
C ALA A 152 -10.96 13.16 13.87
N THR A 153 -10.47 11.92 13.97
CA THR A 153 -9.43 11.52 14.93
C THR A 153 -8.03 11.56 14.33
N ALA A 154 -7.90 11.17 13.06
CA ALA A 154 -6.64 11.13 12.33
C ALA A 154 -6.90 11.27 10.82
N PRO A 155 -5.94 11.76 10.02
CA PRO A 155 -6.07 11.89 8.56
C PRO A 155 -6.07 10.52 7.87
N SER A 156 -7.14 9.73 8.08
CA SER A 156 -7.25 8.30 7.75
C SER A 156 -7.08 7.98 6.26
N THR A 157 -7.27 8.96 5.37
CA THR A 157 -7.08 8.84 3.92
C THR A 157 -5.63 9.11 3.47
N ALA A 158 -4.77 9.62 4.37
CA ALA A 158 -3.35 9.81 4.09
C ALA A 158 -2.58 8.48 4.17
N LYS A 159 -1.58 8.31 3.29
CA LYS A 159 -0.61 7.21 3.41
C LYS A 159 0.49 7.59 4.40
N ALA A 160 0.09 7.82 5.65
CA ALA A 160 0.92 8.33 6.74
C ALA A 160 1.52 7.19 7.58
N ALA A 161 2.82 7.25 7.88
CA ALA A 161 3.52 6.23 8.65
C ALA A 161 2.90 6.00 10.04
N GLY A 162 2.43 7.06 10.70
CA GLY A 162 1.77 6.99 12.00
C GLY A 162 0.50 6.12 12.02
N LEU A 163 -0.20 6.03 10.89
CA LEU A 163 -1.38 5.16 10.75
C LEU A 163 -1.03 3.68 10.57
N TYR A 164 0.21 3.36 10.16
CA TYR A 164 0.66 1.98 9.97
C TYR A 164 1.04 1.26 11.26
N MET A 165 1.10 1.96 12.39
CA MET A 165 1.29 1.33 13.70
C MET A 165 0.22 0.26 13.95
N ILE A 166 -1.07 0.59 13.79
CA ILE A 166 -2.18 -0.36 13.98
C ILE A 166 -2.16 -1.48 12.93
N CYS A 167 -1.72 -1.18 11.70
CA CYS A 167 -1.55 -2.18 10.63
C CYS A 167 -0.45 -3.18 11.01
N THR A 168 0.72 -2.70 11.42
CA THR A 168 1.84 -3.55 11.87
C THR A 168 1.45 -4.46 13.04
N MET A 169 0.78 -3.90 14.04
CA MET A 169 0.30 -4.67 15.20
C MET A 169 -0.70 -5.76 14.80
N SER A 170 -1.63 -5.43 13.90
CA SER A 170 -2.65 -6.36 13.43
C SER A 170 -2.06 -7.48 12.58
N LYS A 171 -1.20 -7.13 11.60
CA LYS A 171 -0.53 -8.11 10.74
C LYS A 171 0.36 -9.06 11.52
N THR A 172 1.22 -8.51 12.39
CA THR A 172 2.11 -9.32 13.22
C THR A 172 1.33 -10.29 14.13
N ALA A 173 0.19 -9.84 14.68
CA ALA A 173 -0.66 -10.70 15.50
C ALA A 173 -1.31 -11.82 14.67
N ALA A 174 -1.79 -11.53 13.46
CA ALA A 174 -2.35 -12.51 12.54
C ALA A 174 -1.30 -13.54 12.09
N GLU A 175 -0.12 -13.10 11.69
CA GLU A 175 0.99 -13.99 11.29
C GLU A 175 1.42 -14.94 12.41
N LYS A 176 1.47 -14.49 13.67
CA LYS A 176 1.76 -15.33 14.83
C LYS A 176 0.71 -16.44 15.03
N ARG A 177 -0.49 -16.29 14.49
CA ARG A 177 -1.59 -17.27 14.54
C ARG A 177 -1.75 -18.06 13.24
N GLY A 178 -0.82 -17.88 12.27
CA GLY A 178 -0.79 -18.65 11.02
C GLY A 178 -1.63 -18.07 9.89
N PHE A 179 -2.16 -16.85 10.03
CA PHE A 179 -2.82 -16.12 8.95
C PHE A 179 -1.81 -15.34 8.11
N ASN A 180 -2.19 -14.99 6.89
CA ASN A 180 -1.33 -14.23 5.98
C ASN A 180 -1.40 -12.71 6.20
N ASP A 181 -2.56 -12.20 6.67
CA ASP A 181 -2.81 -10.79 6.95
C ASP A 181 -4.02 -10.65 7.89
N ALA A 182 -4.46 -9.42 8.15
CA ALA A 182 -5.66 -9.14 8.92
C ALA A 182 -6.60 -8.18 8.18
N LEU A 183 -7.91 -8.42 8.25
CA LEU A 183 -8.95 -7.53 7.79
C LEU A 183 -9.38 -6.61 8.93
N MET A 184 -9.34 -5.31 8.71
CA MET A 184 -9.67 -4.29 9.69
C MET A 184 -11.10 -3.79 9.49
N LEU A 185 -11.75 -3.47 10.60
CA LEU A 185 -12.99 -2.68 10.59
C LEU A 185 -12.66 -1.19 10.73
N ASP A 186 -13.60 -0.34 10.35
CA ASP A 186 -13.57 1.08 10.72
C ASP A 186 -14.10 1.30 12.15
N TRP A 187 -14.04 2.54 12.63
CA TRP A 187 -14.49 2.89 13.98
C TRP A 187 -15.98 2.61 14.20
N ARG A 188 -16.80 2.60 13.13
CA ARG A 188 -18.25 2.30 13.17
C ARG A 188 -18.54 0.80 13.23
N GLY A 189 -17.58 -0.04 12.82
CA GLY A 189 -17.72 -1.49 12.77
C GLY A 189 -17.95 -2.06 11.38
N TYR A 190 -17.90 -1.24 10.32
CA TYR A 190 -17.95 -1.73 8.93
C TYR A 190 -16.59 -2.24 8.47
N VAL A 191 -16.60 -3.15 7.51
CA VAL A 191 -15.38 -3.62 6.84
C VAL A 191 -14.67 -2.45 6.20
N ALA A 192 -13.38 -2.31 6.45
CA ALA A 192 -12.56 -1.22 5.95
C ALA A 192 -11.57 -1.70 4.88
N GLU A 193 -10.43 -2.19 5.29
CA GLU A 193 -9.35 -2.65 4.43
C GLU A 193 -8.45 -3.64 5.17
N ALA A 194 -7.60 -4.39 4.48
CA ALA A 194 -6.55 -5.16 5.12
C ALA A 194 -5.41 -4.23 5.58
N THR A 195 -4.39 -4.77 6.26
CA THR A 195 -3.34 -3.95 6.87
C THR A 195 -2.51 -3.13 5.88
N GLY A 196 -2.49 -3.51 4.61
CA GLY A 196 -1.76 -2.80 3.56
C GLY A 196 -2.42 -2.87 2.17
N ALA A 197 -3.71 -3.25 2.09
CA ALA A 197 -4.42 -3.48 0.83
C ALA A 197 -5.92 -3.24 0.99
N ASN A 198 -6.59 -2.73 -0.05
CA ASN A 198 -8.05 -2.63 -0.08
C ASN A 198 -8.68 -4.01 -0.33
N VAL A 199 -9.95 -4.15 0.02
CA VAL A 199 -10.69 -5.41 -0.11
C VAL A 199 -11.87 -5.27 -1.08
N PHE A 200 -12.13 -6.35 -1.80
CA PHE A 200 -13.30 -6.52 -2.67
C PHE A 200 -14.00 -7.83 -2.35
N PHE A 201 -15.30 -7.85 -2.58
CA PHE A 201 -16.17 -9.02 -2.45
C PHE A 201 -17.04 -9.18 -3.69
N VAL A 202 -17.40 -10.41 -4.02
CA VAL A 202 -18.30 -10.71 -5.14
C VAL A 202 -19.57 -11.37 -4.62
N ARG A 203 -20.73 -10.86 -5.07
CA ARG A 203 -22.04 -11.47 -4.85
C ARG A 203 -22.88 -11.33 -6.13
N ASP A 204 -23.39 -12.45 -6.64
CA ASP A 204 -24.25 -12.50 -7.84
C ASP A 204 -23.65 -11.79 -9.07
N GLY A 205 -22.30 -11.91 -9.23
CA GLY A 205 -21.56 -11.28 -10.33
C GLY A 205 -21.31 -9.78 -10.15
N VAL A 206 -21.77 -9.18 -9.05
CA VAL A 206 -21.55 -7.77 -8.69
C VAL A 206 -20.32 -7.65 -7.79
N LEU A 207 -19.47 -6.68 -8.07
CA LEU A 207 -18.27 -6.38 -7.30
C LEU A 207 -18.57 -5.32 -6.23
N HIS A 208 -18.33 -5.65 -4.98
CA HIS A 208 -18.52 -4.76 -3.83
C HIS A 208 -17.19 -4.36 -3.21
N THR A 209 -17.04 -3.10 -2.81
CA THR A 209 -15.84 -2.61 -2.10
C THR A 209 -16.23 -1.50 -1.11
N PRO A 210 -15.54 -1.40 0.04
CA PRO A 210 -15.79 -0.34 1.01
C PRO A 210 -15.58 1.06 0.45
N ARG A 211 -16.27 2.05 1.06
CA ARG A 211 -16.10 3.48 0.80
C ARG A 211 -14.69 3.92 1.20
N VAL A 212 -14.18 4.95 0.52
CA VAL A 212 -12.82 5.47 0.73
C VAL A 212 -12.76 6.82 1.45
N ASP A 213 -13.83 7.22 2.10
CA ASP A 213 -13.88 8.43 2.91
C ASP A 213 -13.12 8.32 4.25
N HIS A 214 -12.68 7.11 4.60
CA HIS A 214 -12.00 6.79 5.87
C HIS A 214 -10.86 5.77 5.74
N ILE A 215 -10.55 5.32 4.54
CA ILE A 215 -9.45 4.41 4.21
C ILE A 215 -8.65 4.97 3.02
N LEU A 216 -7.55 4.34 2.71
CA LEU A 216 -6.75 4.75 1.55
C LEU A 216 -7.50 4.42 0.24
N ASP A 217 -7.65 5.41 -0.64
CA ASP A 217 -8.12 5.18 -2.02
C ASP A 217 -6.97 4.61 -2.85
N GLY A 218 -6.89 3.28 -2.90
CA GLY A 218 -5.79 2.56 -3.51
C GLY A 218 -5.73 2.72 -5.02
N ILE A 219 -4.56 3.00 -5.58
CA ILE A 219 -4.34 3.11 -7.03
C ILE A 219 -4.64 1.77 -7.72
N THR A 220 -4.25 0.65 -7.12
CA THR A 220 -4.63 -0.68 -7.60
C THR A 220 -6.14 -0.90 -7.50
N ARG A 221 -6.79 -0.45 -6.42
CA ARG A 221 -8.25 -0.50 -6.27
C ARG A 221 -8.96 0.25 -7.41
N GLN A 222 -8.55 1.48 -7.69
CA GLN A 222 -9.11 2.27 -8.79
C GLN A 222 -8.94 1.55 -10.14
N THR A 223 -7.74 1.01 -10.39
CA THR A 223 -7.45 0.24 -11.61
C THR A 223 -8.38 -0.97 -11.76
N VAL A 224 -8.59 -1.73 -10.69
CA VAL A 224 -9.50 -2.90 -10.69
C VAL A 224 -10.95 -2.48 -10.93
N ILE A 225 -11.40 -1.36 -10.37
CA ILE A 225 -12.73 -0.80 -10.64
C ILE A 225 -12.86 -0.41 -12.12
N GLU A 226 -11.85 0.24 -12.70
CA GLU A 226 -11.83 0.59 -14.14
C GLU A 226 -11.90 -0.67 -15.01
N MET A 227 -11.10 -1.69 -14.70
CA MET A 227 -11.07 -2.97 -15.41
C MET A 227 -12.40 -3.71 -15.33
N ALA A 228 -13.01 -3.80 -14.15
CA ALA A 228 -14.31 -4.45 -13.94
C ALA A 228 -15.42 -3.75 -14.76
N LYS A 229 -15.47 -2.42 -14.71
CA LYS A 229 -16.42 -1.62 -15.48
C LYS A 229 -16.23 -1.79 -16.99
N ALA A 230 -15.01 -1.84 -17.48
CA ALA A 230 -14.70 -2.08 -18.90
C ALA A 230 -15.20 -3.45 -19.39
N ARG A 231 -15.36 -4.42 -18.48
CA ARG A 231 -15.95 -5.75 -18.74
C ARG A 231 -17.47 -5.78 -18.57
N GLY A 232 -18.11 -4.66 -18.24
CA GLY A 232 -19.54 -4.61 -17.95
C GLY A 232 -19.92 -5.18 -16.59
N VAL A 233 -18.96 -5.39 -15.68
CA VAL A 233 -19.21 -5.83 -14.31
C VAL A 233 -19.68 -4.63 -13.49
N GLU A 234 -20.83 -4.78 -12.82
CA GLU A 234 -21.33 -3.77 -11.90
C GLU A 234 -20.41 -3.67 -10.66
N VAL A 235 -20.09 -2.44 -10.27
CA VAL A 235 -19.26 -2.14 -9.07
C VAL A 235 -20.03 -1.26 -8.11
N VAL A 236 -20.23 -1.76 -6.89
CA VAL A 236 -20.95 -1.06 -5.82
C VAL A 236 -19.97 -0.67 -4.71
N VAL A 237 -19.79 0.63 -4.51
CA VAL A 237 -18.99 1.20 -3.41
C VAL A 237 -19.94 1.53 -2.26
N ARG A 238 -19.82 0.80 -1.13
CA ARG A 238 -20.75 0.94 0.00
C ARG A 238 -20.12 0.55 1.33
N ASP A 239 -20.80 0.86 2.42
CA ASP A 239 -20.49 0.25 3.72
C ASP A 239 -20.89 -1.23 3.68
N ILE A 240 -20.04 -2.11 4.25
CA ILE A 240 -20.21 -3.57 4.29
C ILE A 240 -20.15 -4.00 5.75
N LEU A 241 -21.16 -4.71 6.22
CA LEU A 241 -21.17 -5.27 7.58
C LEU A 241 -20.37 -6.59 7.62
N PRO A 242 -19.68 -6.89 8.72
CA PRO A 242 -18.99 -8.20 8.89
C PRO A 242 -19.94 -9.39 8.73
N GLU A 243 -21.19 -9.25 9.16
CA GLU A 243 -22.24 -10.27 9.11
C GLU A 243 -22.66 -10.62 7.68
N GLU A 244 -22.43 -9.70 6.71
CA GLU A 244 -22.70 -9.95 5.29
C GLU A 244 -21.65 -10.85 4.61
N LEU A 245 -20.49 -11.11 5.25
CA LEU A 245 -19.40 -11.83 4.61
C LEU A 245 -19.80 -13.23 4.15
N GLY A 246 -20.77 -13.85 4.82
CA GLY A 246 -21.31 -15.17 4.43
C GLY A 246 -22.13 -15.16 3.13
N ASP A 247 -22.57 -13.99 2.66
CA ASP A 247 -23.38 -13.85 1.44
C ASP A 247 -22.51 -13.66 0.18
N PHE A 248 -21.19 -13.44 0.35
CA PHE A 248 -20.26 -13.26 -0.77
C PHE A 248 -19.62 -14.58 -1.18
N SER A 249 -19.53 -14.80 -2.48
CA SER A 249 -18.92 -16.01 -3.07
C SER A 249 -17.39 -15.89 -3.17
N GLU A 250 -16.88 -14.69 -3.49
CA GLU A 250 -15.46 -14.43 -3.66
C GLU A 250 -15.01 -13.23 -2.82
N CYS A 251 -13.74 -13.24 -2.43
CA CYS A 251 -13.06 -12.12 -1.78
C CYS A 251 -11.65 -12.00 -2.35
N PHE A 252 -11.16 -10.76 -2.51
CA PHE A 252 -9.77 -10.51 -2.88
C PHE A 252 -9.26 -9.16 -2.39
N LEU A 253 -7.95 -9.04 -2.29
CA LEU A 253 -7.25 -7.82 -1.91
C LEU A 253 -6.62 -7.14 -3.13
N THR A 254 -6.43 -5.81 -3.03
CA THR A 254 -5.73 -5.01 -4.05
C THR A 254 -4.73 -4.06 -3.43
N GLY A 255 -3.52 -4.02 -3.97
CA GLY A 255 -2.46 -3.09 -3.54
C GLY A 255 -1.22 -3.22 -4.41
N SER A 256 -0.36 -2.21 -4.46
CA SER A 256 0.85 -2.24 -5.31
C SER A 256 1.76 -3.44 -4.99
N ALA A 257 1.94 -3.78 -3.71
CA ALA A 257 2.72 -4.96 -3.30
C ALA A 257 1.93 -6.26 -3.48
N ALA A 258 0.65 -6.26 -3.11
CA ALA A 258 -0.23 -7.43 -3.16
C ALA A 258 -0.75 -7.72 -4.57
N GLU A 259 -0.74 -6.73 -5.46
CA GLU A 259 -1.41 -6.77 -6.78
C GLU A 259 -2.91 -7.06 -6.60
N VAL A 260 -3.45 -8.02 -7.33
CA VAL A 260 -4.76 -8.62 -7.06
C VAL A 260 -4.51 -9.98 -6.42
N THR A 261 -4.97 -10.17 -5.20
CA THR A 261 -4.71 -11.39 -4.41
C THR A 261 -6.01 -11.98 -3.90
N PRO A 262 -6.45 -13.15 -4.38
CA PRO A 262 -7.61 -13.86 -3.86
C PRO A 262 -7.49 -14.17 -2.38
N VAL A 263 -8.63 -14.13 -1.68
CA VAL A 263 -8.77 -14.47 -0.26
C VAL A 263 -9.66 -15.70 -0.15
N GLY A 264 -9.16 -16.72 0.51
CA GLY A 264 -9.90 -17.97 0.78
C GLY A 264 -10.57 -18.01 2.16
N GLN A 265 -10.18 -17.10 3.06
CA GLN A 265 -10.70 -17.09 4.43
C GLN A 265 -10.61 -15.70 5.06
N VAL A 266 -11.66 -15.31 5.79
CA VAL A 266 -11.65 -14.17 6.73
C VAL A 266 -12.27 -14.65 8.05
N GLY A 267 -11.49 -14.78 9.11
CA GLY A 267 -11.96 -15.39 10.35
C GLY A 267 -12.56 -16.79 10.09
N ASP A 268 -13.84 -16.97 10.42
CA ASP A 268 -14.58 -18.22 10.18
C ASP A 268 -15.24 -18.30 8.79
N HIS A 269 -15.31 -17.17 8.06
CA HIS A 269 -15.89 -17.14 6.72
C HIS A 269 -14.94 -17.75 5.68
N ARG A 270 -15.51 -18.53 4.74
CA ARG A 270 -14.76 -19.18 3.66
C ARG A 270 -15.21 -18.62 2.31
N PHE A 271 -14.22 -18.38 1.45
CA PHE A 271 -14.43 -17.94 0.08
C PHE A 271 -13.70 -18.90 -0.86
N THR A 272 -14.21 -19.03 -2.07
CA THR A 272 -13.53 -19.77 -3.13
C THR A 272 -13.07 -18.78 -4.18
N PRO A 273 -11.75 -18.68 -4.47
CA PRO A 273 -11.31 -17.89 -5.61
C PRO A 273 -12.05 -18.32 -6.88
N GLY A 274 -12.85 -17.44 -7.44
CA GLY A 274 -13.75 -17.73 -8.53
C GLY A 274 -13.33 -17.07 -9.84
N GLU A 275 -14.21 -17.13 -10.84
CA GLU A 275 -13.92 -16.64 -12.18
C GLU A 275 -13.60 -15.15 -12.20
N LEU A 276 -14.33 -14.32 -11.42
CA LEU A 276 -14.15 -12.89 -11.45
C LEU A 276 -12.83 -12.46 -10.81
N SER A 277 -12.52 -12.95 -9.60
CA SER A 277 -11.26 -12.61 -8.92
C SER A 277 -10.03 -13.12 -9.66
N LEU A 278 -10.08 -14.35 -10.20
CA LEU A 278 -8.97 -14.93 -10.96
C LEU A 278 -8.74 -14.23 -12.30
N SER A 279 -9.82 -13.89 -13.03
CA SER A 279 -9.70 -13.17 -14.29
C SER A 279 -9.20 -11.73 -14.10
N LEU A 280 -9.65 -11.03 -13.06
CA LEU A 280 -9.12 -9.70 -12.72
C LEU A 280 -7.65 -9.77 -12.28
N MET A 281 -7.24 -10.82 -11.58
CA MET A 281 -5.84 -11.06 -11.23
C MET A 281 -4.96 -11.26 -12.46
N ASP A 282 -5.40 -12.08 -13.43
CA ASP A 282 -4.67 -12.36 -14.67
C ASP A 282 -4.55 -11.10 -15.53
N ASP A 283 -5.65 -10.40 -15.73
CA ASP A 283 -5.66 -9.15 -16.52
C ASP A 283 -4.86 -8.03 -15.89
N TYR A 284 -4.92 -7.87 -14.56
CA TYR A 284 -4.05 -6.91 -13.86
C TYR A 284 -2.58 -7.24 -14.13
N GLY A 285 -2.21 -8.52 -14.06
CA GLY A 285 -0.86 -8.98 -14.37
C GLY A 285 -0.41 -8.66 -15.79
N LYS A 286 -1.31 -8.74 -16.76
CA LYS A 286 -1.07 -8.36 -18.18
C LYS A 286 -0.99 -6.83 -18.33
N LEU A 287 -1.93 -6.10 -17.72
CA LEU A 287 -2.03 -4.65 -17.81
C LEU A 287 -0.73 -3.97 -17.33
N VAL A 288 -0.23 -4.36 -16.16
CA VAL A 288 0.99 -3.74 -15.57
C VAL A 288 2.26 -4.06 -16.37
N ARG A 289 2.18 -5.01 -17.32
CA ARG A 289 3.27 -5.38 -18.24
C ARG A 289 3.04 -4.89 -19.68
N GLY A 290 2.01 -4.05 -19.90
CA GLY A 290 1.68 -3.55 -21.23
C GLY A 290 1.24 -4.64 -22.23
N GLN A 291 0.60 -5.70 -21.74
CA GLN A 291 0.15 -6.86 -22.53
C GLN A 291 -1.39 -6.90 -22.70
N LEU A 292 -2.07 -5.87 -22.27
CA LEU A 292 -3.53 -5.68 -22.38
C LEU A 292 -3.84 -4.54 -23.34
#